data_c56a3d638f490a7b20e2086b62400f71
#
_entry.id   c56a3d638f490a7b20e2086b62400f71
#
_cell.length_a   1.000
_cell.length_b   1.000
_cell.length_c   1.000
_cell.angle_alpha   90.00
_cell.angle_beta   90.00
_cell.angle_gamma   90.00
#
_symmetry.space_group_name_H-M   'P 1'
#
loop_
_entity.id
_entity.type
_entity.pdbx_description
1 polymer ?
#
loop_
_entity_poly.entity_id
_entity_poly.type
_entity_poly.pdbx_seq_one_letter_code
_entity_poly.pdbx_strand_id
1 'polypeptide(L)' 'FMVLVPGLKRKPRRLIDRTINEIHLALTHYRDVVVFAEFNLKLNLLWVSIRPVPGIRFEITGAIQEQVPEARLISHI' A
#
# COMPACT_ATOMS: atom_id res chain seq x y z
N PHE A 1 -7.59 2.41 -5.68
CA PHE A 1 -6.85 1.24 -6.15
C PHE A 1 -6.42 0.37 -4.99
N MET A 2 -5.96 -0.82 -5.31
CA MET A 2 -5.56 -1.80 -4.30
C MET A 2 -4.12 -2.21 -4.51
N VAL A 3 -3.42 -2.44 -3.39
CA VAL A 3 -2.07 -2.99 -3.41
C VAL A 3 -2.08 -4.27 -2.60
N LEU A 4 -1.61 -5.36 -3.22
CA LEU A 4 -1.51 -6.65 -2.55
C LEU A 4 -0.12 -6.79 -1.95
N VAL A 5 -0.05 -7.24 -0.71
CA VAL A 5 1.22 -7.59 -0.06
C VAL A 5 1.19 -9.09 0.21
N PRO A 6 1.66 -9.92 -0.74
CA PRO A 6 1.55 -11.37 -0.61
C PRO A 6 2.21 -11.90 0.65
N GLY A 7 1.52 -12.80 1.34
CA GLY A 7 2.09 -13.49 2.49
C GLY A 7 2.23 -12.68 3.75
N LEU A 8 1.80 -11.43 3.77
CA LEU A 8 1.98 -10.59 4.95
C LEU A 8 1.34 -11.18 6.19
N LYS A 9 0.12 -11.69 6.05
CA LYS A 9 -0.64 -12.26 7.16
C LYS A 9 0.10 -13.40 7.85
N ARG A 10 0.96 -14.11 7.13
CA ARG A 10 1.70 -15.27 7.66
C ARG A 10 2.98 -14.90 8.37
N LYS A 11 3.40 -13.64 8.30
CA LYS A 11 4.62 -13.20 8.94
C LYS A 11 4.40 -13.02 10.44
N PRO A 12 5.46 -13.07 11.25
CA PRO A 12 5.37 -12.74 12.66
C PRO A 12 4.78 -11.35 12.86
N ARG A 13 4.04 -11.18 13.94
CA ARG A 13 3.35 -9.91 14.23
C ARG A 13 4.26 -8.72 14.13
N ARG A 14 5.49 -8.85 14.62
CA ARG A 14 6.47 -7.76 14.56
C ARG A 14 6.74 -7.31 13.14
N LEU A 15 6.85 -8.27 12.21
CA LEU A 15 7.12 -7.94 10.81
C LEU A 15 5.88 -7.38 10.12
N ILE A 16 4.70 -7.85 10.52
CA ILE A 16 3.45 -7.29 10.01
C ILE A 16 3.35 -5.83 10.38
N ASP A 17 3.57 -5.51 11.67
CA ASP A 17 3.48 -4.14 12.15
C ASP A 17 4.51 -3.24 11.47
N ARG A 18 5.72 -3.76 11.29
CA ARG A 18 6.77 -3.03 10.61
C ARG A 18 6.40 -2.72 9.16
N THR A 19 5.89 -3.71 8.45
CA THR A 19 5.50 -3.54 7.05
C THR A 19 4.39 -2.52 6.92
N ILE A 20 3.38 -2.62 7.76
CA ILE A 20 2.26 -1.67 7.74
C ILE A 20 2.77 -0.26 8.03
N ASN A 21 3.69 -0.12 8.97
CA ASN A 21 4.26 1.18 9.30
C ASN A 21 5.05 1.75 8.13
N GLU A 22 5.82 0.92 7.45
CA GLU A 22 6.58 1.37 6.27
C GLU A 22 5.67 1.82 5.15
N ILE A 23 4.56 1.12 4.94
CA ILE A 23 3.56 1.51 3.97
C ILE A 23 2.94 2.85 4.37
N HIS A 24 2.62 3.00 5.64
CA HIS A 24 2.05 4.25 6.14
C HIS A 24 3.00 5.42 5.89
N LEU A 25 4.29 5.23 6.16
CA LEU A 25 5.28 6.28 5.94
C LEU A 25 5.39 6.65 4.45
N ALA A 26 5.33 5.65 3.57
CA ALA A 26 5.34 5.91 2.15
C ALA A 26 4.13 6.76 1.73
N LEU A 27 2.96 6.44 2.27
CA LEU A 27 1.75 7.18 1.94
C LEU A 27 1.78 8.62 2.44
N THR A 28 2.52 8.91 3.52
CA THR A 28 2.59 10.29 4.02
C THR A 28 3.23 11.24 3.02
N HIS A 29 4.06 10.73 2.11
CA HIS A 29 4.65 11.55 1.06
C HIS A 29 3.62 11.97 0.01
N TYR A 30 2.46 11.35 0.02
CA TYR A 30 1.40 11.60 -0.94
C TYR A 30 0.12 12.08 -0.28
N ARG A 31 0.24 12.65 0.91
CA ARG A 31 -0.94 13.06 1.67
C ARG A 31 -1.82 14.10 0.97
N ASP A 32 -1.24 14.81 0.00
CA ASP A 32 -2.02 15.79 -0.76
C ASP A 32 -2.97 15.13 -1.75
N VAL A 33 -2.69 13.88 -2.12
CA VAL A 33 -3.51 13.16 -3.11
C VAL A 33 -4.21 11.95 -2.52
N VAL A 34 -3.72 11.41 -1.41
CA VAL A 34 -4.39 10.27 -0.76
C VAL A 34 -5.52 10.80 0.11
N VAL A 35 -6.73 10.39 -0.24
CA VAL A 35 -7.93 10.80 0.50
C VAL A 35 -8.16 9.85 1.66
N PHE A 36 -7.95 8.55 1.43
CA PHE A 36 -8.24 7.53 2.41
C PHE A 36 -7.41 6.28 2.11
N ALA A 37 -6.95 5.61 3.14
CA ALA A 37 -6.24 4.35 2.99
C ALA A 37 -6.63 3.42 4.12
N GLU A 38 -6.89 2.15 3.77
CA GLU A 38 -7.29 1.15 4.74
C GLU A 38 -6.61 -0.18 4.40
N PHE A 39 -6.04 -0.82 5.39
CA PHE A 39 -5.37 -2.10 5.21
C PHE A 39 -6.28 -3.24 5.72
N ASN A 40 -6.54 -4.21 4.83
CA ASN A 40 -7.27 -5.42 5.20
C ASN A 40 -6.26 -6.55 5.33
N LEU A 41 -5.84 -6.85 6.56
CA LEU A 41 -4.83 -7.86 6.81
C LEU A 41 -5.31 -9.26 6.42
N LYS A 42 -6.59 -9.52 6.58
CA LYS A 42 -7.16 -10.81 6.24
C LYS A 42 -6.91 -11.18 4.78
N LEU A 43 -6.97 -10.18 3.92
CA LEU A 43 -6.78 -10.36 2.48
C LEU A 43 -5.41 -9.91 2.00
N ASN A 44 -4.56 -9.41 2.89
CA ASN A 44 -3.26 -8.84 2.53
C ASN A 44 -3.39 -7.69 1.52
N LEU A 45 -4.48 -6.93 1.61
CA LEU A 45 -4.78 -5.87 0.66
C LEU A 45 -4.79 -4.50 1.32
N LEU A 46 -4.19 -3.55 0.63
CA LEU A 46 -4.27 -2.14 0.97
C LEU A 46 -5.21 -1.47 -0.02
N TRP A 47 -6.23 -0.82 0.49
CA TRP A 47 -7.13 0.01 -0.33
C TRP A 47 -6.67 1.45 -0.22
N VAL A 48 -6.52 2.12 -1.36
CA VAL A 48 -6.12 3.52 -1.37
C VAL A 48 -7.08 4.31 -2.25
N SER A 49 -7.71 5.31 -1.66
CA SER A 49 -8.55 6.26 -2.38
C SER A 49 -7.73 7.51 -2.65
N ILE A 50 -7.69 7.94 -3.89
CA ILE A 50 -6.85 9.05 -4.30
C ILE A 50 -7.63 10.07 -5.11
N ARG A 51 -7.10 11.29 -5.16
CA ARG A 51 -7.59 12.29 -6.09
C ARG A 51 -7.14 11.87 -7.50
N PRO A 52 -7.90 12.26 -8.53
CA PRO A 52 -7.59 11.84 -9.91
C PRO A 52 -6.39 12.61 -10.46
N VAL A 53 -5.21 12.10 -10.18
CA VAL A 53 -3.95 12.65 -10.72
C VAL A 53 -3.36 11.58 -11.64
N PRO A 54 -3.11 11.91 -12.92
CA PRO A 54 -2.59 10.92 -13.86
C PRO A 54 -1.31 10.25 -13.37
N GLY A 55 -1.28 8.91 -13.44
CA GLY A 55 -0.10 8.14 -13.07
C GLY A 55 0.17 8.02 -11.59
N ILE A 56 -0.63 8.65 -10.73
CA ILE A 56 -0.32 8.71 -9.29
C ILE A 56 -0.35 7.33 -8.63
N ARG A 57 -1.24 6.45 -9.05
CA ARG A 57 -1.32 5.12 -8.43
C ARG A 57 -0.07 4.30 -8.69
N PHE A 58 0.54 4.45 -9.86
CA PHE A 58 1.79 3.76 -10.17
C PHE A 58 2.93 4.34 -9.34
N GLU A 59 2.93 5.65 -9.17
CA GLU A 59 3.96 6.33 -8.40
C GLU A 59 3.88 5.92 -6.92
N ILE A 60 2.68 5.90 -6.36
CA ILE A 60 2.48 5.50 -4.97
C ILE A 60 2.86 4.03 -4.78
N THR A 61 2.45 3.16 -5.70
CA THR A 61 2.80 1.75 -5.63
C THR A 61 4.32 1.57 -5.70
N GLY A 62 5.00 2.32 -6.56
CA GLY A 62 6.45 2.29 -6.65
C GLY A 62 7.12 2.72 -5.35
N ALA A 63 6.60 3.75 -4.70
CA ALA A 63 7.12 4.20 -3.41
C ALA A 63 6.96 3.13 -2.34
N ILE A 64 5.82 2.44 -2.35
CA ILE A 64 5.59 1.32 -1.42
C ILE A 64 6.56 0.19 -1.71
N GLN A 65 6.79 -0.12 -2.98
CA GLN A 65 7.67 -1.21 -3.37
C GLN A 65 9.13 -0.97 -3.00
N GLU A 66 9.54 0.28 -2.84
CA GLU A 66 10.89 0.57 -2.39
C GLU A 66 11.15 0.02 -1.00
N GLN A 67 10.14 -0.01 -0.15
CA GLN A 67 10.25 -0.53 1.21
C GLN A 67 9.71 -1.95 1.32
N VAL A 68 8.76 -2.31 0.48
CA VAL A 68 8.08 -3.60 0.50
C VAL A 68 8.10 -4.15 -0.93
N PRO A 69 9.24 -4.75 -1.35
CA PRO A 69 9.42 -5.17 -2.74
C PRO A 69 8.38 -6.15 -3.25
N GLU A 70 7.78 -6.94 -2.38
CA GLU A 70 6.76 -7.91 -2.77
C GLU A 70 5.40 -7.29 -3.03
N ALA A 71 5.21 -6.01 -2.71
CA ALA A 71 3.93 -5.34 -2.94
C ALA A 71 3.61 -5.26 -4.43
N ARG A 72 2.34 -5.46 -4.76
CA ARG A 72 1.89 -5.48 -6.16
C ARG A 72 0.63 -4.66 -6.32
N LEU A 73 0.62 -3.83 -7.36
CA LEU A 73 -0.58 -3.10 -7.73
C LEU A 73 -1.59 -4.09 -8.31
N ILE A 74 -2.78 -4.11 -7.73
CA ILE A 74 -3.88 -4.90 -8.26
C ILE A 74 -4.66 -3.99 -9.20
N SER A 75 -4.58 -4.31 -10.47
CA SER A 75 -5.35 -3.59 -11.46
C SER A 75 -6.77 -4.10 -11.45
N HIS A 76 -7.72 -3.19 -11.36
CA HIS A 76 -9.10 -3.54 -11.53
C HIS A 76 -9.80 -2.36 -12.18
N ILE A 77 -10.88 -2.66 -12.73
CA ILE A 77 -11.60 -1.68 -13.53
C ILE A 77 -12.55 -0.88 -12.67
#